data_6f1b1bad2645a42eb1c98ea0ba838480
#
_entry.id   6f1b1bad2645a42eb1c98ea0ba838480
#
_cell.length_a   1.000
_cell.length_b   1.000
_cell.length_c   1.000
_cell.angle_alpha   90.00
_cell.angle_beta   90.00
_cell.angle_gamma   90.00
#
_symmetry.space_group_name_H-M   'P 1'
#
loop_
_entity.id
_entity.type
_entity.pdbx_description
1 polymer ?
#
loop_
_entity_poly.entity_id
_entity_poly.type
_entity_poly.pdbx_seq_one_letter_code
_entity_poly.pdbx_strand_id
1 'polypeptide(L)'
;MQNLAPRINKTHTAIGPRPQHSVARAIAGSMLLSATLIVAATAEEYPNRPVRFVVAFAPGGITDIIARLVGERLSERLGQTIVIDNKGGAAGALGAKLVSTSEPDGYTFLVTTTAIAVNAAASPISIDPRTQLVPVAMAASSPTIIAARTPATSKSLPEFVRNLKQDVLTYASSGAGTVEHLTAAYLLKGISGIAATHVPYRSGAEAINAVIGNHVNLSSTPVGSAISVVQNHQLQILGVASHKRVAMLPDVPTFGESGLADMD
;
A
#
# COMPACT_ATOMS: atom_id res chain seq x y z
N MET A 1 -41.61 44.57 -97.49
CA MET A 1 -42.53 45.58 -96.96
C MET A 1 -42.34 45.70 -95.52
N GLN A 2 -42.04 46.86 -95.04
CA GLN A 2 -41.93 47.35 -93.65
C GLN A 2 -41.05 46.64 -92.64
N ASN A 3 -39.88 47.23 -92.47
CA ASN A 3 -38.95 47.11 -91.33
C ASN A 3 -39.58 47.58 -90.02
N LEU A 4 -39.41 46.85 -89.00
CA LEU A 4 -39.51 47.36 -87.64
C LEU A 4 -38.30 46.81 -86.83
N ALA A 5 -37.34 47.68 -86.52
CA ALA A 5 -36.23 47.39 -85.61
C ALA A 5 -36.69 47.62 -84.18
N PRO A 6 -36.28 46.78 -83.21
CA PRO A 6 -36.57 47.04 -81.80
C PRO A 6 -35.50 47.98 -81.18
N ARG A 7 -35.98 48.98 -80.46
CA ARG A 7 -35.19 49.91 -79.63
C ARG A 7 -34.57 49.18 -78.43
N ILE A 8 -33.27 49.26 -78.31
CA ILE A 8 -32.55 48.79 -77.11
C ILE A 8 -32.59 49.94 -76.10
N ASN A 9 -33.25 49.69 -74.99
CA ASN A 9 -33.30 50.58 -73.84
C ASN A 9 -32.12 50.25 -72.90
N LYS A 10 -31.09 51.11 -72.83
CA LYS A 10 -29.95 50.99 -71.90
C LYS A 10 -30.35 51.58 -70.55
N THR A 11 -30.71 50.79 -69.62
CA THR A 11 -30.83 51.21 -68.22
C THR A 11 -29.44 51.11 -67.56
N HIS A 12 -28.83 52.25 -67.29
CA HIS A 12 -27.63 52.36 -66.46
C HIS A 12 -28.01 52.16 -65.01
N THR A 13 -27.66 51.01 -64.45
CA THR A 13 -27.76 50.78 -62.99
C THR A 13 -26.48 51.33 -62.36
N ALA A 14 -26.59 52.40 -61.61
CA ALA A 14 -25.51 52.97 -60.84
C ALA A 14 -25.19 52.02 -59.63
N ILE A 15 -23.99 51.46 -59.65
CA ILE A 15 -23.46 50.68 -58.53
C ILE A 15 -22.93 51.66 -57.46
N GLY A 16 -23.70 51.88 -56.40
CA GLY A 16 -23.28 52.70 -55.26
C GLY A 16 -22.10 52.01 -54.46
N PRO A 17 -21.27 52.81 -53.78
CA PRO A 17 -20.11 52.26 -53.04
C PRO A 17 -20.56 51.37 -51.92
N ARG A 18 -20.07 50.12 -51.89
CA ARG A 18 -20.25 49.14 -50.81
C ARG A 18 -19.48 49.61 -49.57
N PRO A 19 -20.06 49.58 -48.36
CA PRO A 19 -19.37 49.98 -47.15
C PRO A 19 -18.32 48.96 -46.81
N GLN A 20 -17.04 49.18 -47.04
CA GLN A 20 -15.90 48.32 -46.71
C GLN A 20 -15.60 48.30 -45.22
N HIS A 21 -16.31 49.07 -44.38
CA HIS A 21 -16.04 49.18 -42.96
C HIS A 21 -16.76 48.14 -42.08
N SER A 22 -17.73 47.39 -42.61
CA SER A 22 -18.50 46.41 -41.84
C SER A 22 -17.75 45.09 -41.62
N VAL A 23 -16.92 44.66 -42.59
CA VAL A 23 -16.16 43.41 -42.52
C VAL A 23 -14.98 43.54 -41.55
N ALA A 24 -14.29 44.69 -41.54
CA ALA A 24 -13.17 44.94 -40.62
C ALA A 24 -13.62 44.98 -39.13
N ARG A 25 -14.83 45.51 -38.87
CA ARG A 25 -15.40 45.53 -37.49
C ARG A 25 -15.84 44.14 -37.01
N ALA A 26 -16.33 43.29 -37.90
CA ALA A 26 -16.71 41.90 -37.57
C ALA A 26 -15.48 41.02 -37.22
N ILE A 27 -14.37 41.19 -37.97
CA ILE A 27 -13.12 40.45 -37.70
C ILE A 27 -12.46 40.91 -36.42
N ALA A 28 -12.44 42.24 -36.14
CA ALA A 28 -11.90 42.74 -34.88
C ALA A 28 -12.73 42.30 -33.65
N GLY A 29 -14.05 42.22 -33.74
CA GLY A 29 -14.93 41.71 -32.69
C GLY A 29 -14.74 40.22 -32.41
N SER A 30 -14.52 39.40 -33.45
CA SER A 30 -14.24 37.96 -33.30
C SER A 30 -12.86 37.68 -32.70
N MET A 31 -11.85 38.49 -33.00
CA MET A 31 -10.51 38.35 -32.39
C MET A 31 -10.47 38.76 -30.92
N LEU A 32 -11.26 39.76 -30.50
CA LEU A 32 -11.35 40.11 -29.08
C LEU A 32 -12.14 39.08 -28.26
N LEU A 33 -13.12 38.39 -28.83
CA LEU A 33 -13.91 37.37 -28.15
C LEU A 33 -13.12 36.05 -28.01
N SER A 34 -12.17 35.77 -28.91
CA SER A 34 -11.29 34.61 -28.82
C SER A 34 -10.16 34.78 -27.78
N ALA A 35 -9.77 36.00 -27.46
CA ALA A 35 -8.72 36.29 -26.48
C ALA A 35 -9.20 36.18 -25.03
N THR A 36 -10.48 36.18 -24.73
CA THR A 36 -11.05 36.11 -23.39
C THR A 36 -11.35 34.68 -22.91
N LEU A 37 -11.15 33.65 -23.74
CA LEU A 37 -11.38 32.24 -23.42
C LEU A 37 -10.10 31.46 -23.03
N ILE A 38 -8.95 32.14 -22.87
CA ILE A 38 -7.83 31.57 -22.14
C ILE A 38 -8.17 31.76 -20.64
N VAL A 39 -9.15 31.04 -20.15
CA VAL A 39 -9.23 30.69 -18.70
C VAL A 39 -7.93 29.98 -18.43
N ALA A 40 -6.99 30.67 -17.79
CA ALA A 40 -5.83 30.04 -17.23
C ALA A 40 -6.39 28.89 -16.36
N ALA A 41 -6.28 27.66 -16.83
CA ALA A 41 -6.41 26.50 -16.00
C ALA A 41 -5.29 26.65 -14.98
N THR A 42 -5.56 27.33 -13.87
CA THR A 42 -4.69 27.29 -12.69
C THR A 42 -4.68 25.83 -12.30
N ALA A 43 -3.58 25.14 -12.58
CA ALA A 43 -3.37 23.82 -12.03
C ALA A 43 -3.59 23.97 -10.53
N GLU A 44 -4.64 23.36 -10.01
CA GLU A 44 -4.88 23.34 -8.58
C GLU A 44 -3.60 22.79 -7.91
N GLU A 45 -3.09 23.54 -6.95
CA GLU A 45 -1.87 23.16 -6.23
C GLU A 45 -2.14 21.84 -5.52
N TYR A 46 -1.44 20.79 -5.92
CA TYR A 46 -1.55 19.48 -5.28
C TYR A 46 -0.56 19.36 -4.10
N PRO A 47 -1.01 18.84 -2.95
CA PRO A 47 -2.39 18.52 -2.56
C PRO A 47 -3.15 19.75 -2.01
N ASN A 48 -4.40 19.94 -2.41
CA ASN A 48 -5.30 21.01 -1.93
C ASN A 48 -6.34 20.53 -0.89
N ARG A 49 -6.32 19.25 -0.55
CA ARG A 49 -7.20 18.60 0.43
C ARG A 49 -6.47 17.45 1.14
N PRO A 50 -7.02 16.93 2.25
CA PRO A 50 -6.39 15.83 2.97
C PRO A 50 -6.13 14.60 2.10
N VAL A 51 -4.96 14.00 2.27
CA VAL A 51 -4.56 12.77 1.62
C VAL A 51 -4.85 11.59 2.56
N ARG A 52 -5.43 10.52 2.03
CA ARG A 52 -5.82 9.33 2.78
C ARG A 52 -4.83 8.20 2.61
N PHE A 53 -4.29 7.70 3.72
CA PHE A 53 -3.51 6.47 3.79
C PHE A 53 -4.40 5.33 4.28
N VAL A 54 -4.75 4.41 3.39
CA VAL A 54 -5.46 3.18 3.74
C VAL A 54 -4.42 2.16 4.18
N VAL A 55 -4.39 1.90 5.48
CA VAL A 55 -3.47 0.93 6.09
C VAL A 55 -4.15 -0.44 6.10
N ALA A 56 -3.57 -1.40 5.40
CA ALA A 56 -4.17 -2.73 5.17
C ALA A 56 -4.11 -3.68 6.38
N PHE A 57 -3.76 -3.17 7.57
CA PHE A 57 -3.63 -3.93 8.82
C PHE A 57 -4.26 -3.16 9.99
N ALA A 58 -4.49 -3.87 11.11
CA ALA A 58 -5.08 -3.28 12.30
C ALA A 58 -4.17 -2.19 12.92
N PRO A 59 -4.75 -1.22 13.64
CA PRO A 59 -4.01 -0.21 14.38
C PRO A 59 -3.00 -0.83 15.36
N GLY A 60 -1.87 -0.13 15.59
CA GLY A 60 -0.81 -0.55 16.51
C GLY A 60 0.14 -1.62 15.96
N GLY A 61 -0.11 -2.16 14.75
CA GLY A 61 0.85 -2.99 14.03
C GLY A 61 1.96 -2.15 13.38
N ILE A 62 3.06 -2.81 12.98
CA ILE A 62 4.21 -2.09 12.38
C ILE A 62 3.82 -1.28 11.14
N THR A 63 2.91 -1.77 10.31
CA THR A 63 2.44 -1.07 9.11
C THR A 63 1.71 0.23 9.47
N ASP A 64 0.92 0.22 10.54
CA ASP A 64 0.23 1.42 11.06
C ASP A 64 1.23 2.43 11.65
N ILE A 65 2.20 1.96 12.42
CA ILE A 65 3.25 2.81 13.00
C ILE A 65 4.04 3.52 11.90
N ILE A 66 4.47 2.77 10.87
CA ILE A 66 5.19 3.35 9.73
C ILE A 66 4.31 4.34 8.96
N ALA A 67 3.03 4.00 8.73
CA ALA A 67 2.10 4.90 8.05
C ALA A 67 1.93 6.23 8.80
N ARG A 68 1.85 6.20 10.14
CA ARG A 68 1.75 7.41 10.98
C ARG A 68 3.02 8.24 10.94
N LEU A 69 4.19 7.62 11.09
CA LEU A 69 5.48 8.31 11.02
C LEU A 69 5.72 9.00 9.67
N VAL A 70 5.43 8.28 8.57
CA VAL A 70 5.55 8.84 7.22
C VAL A 70 4.48 9.91 7.00
N GLY A 71 3.25 9.68 7.44
CA GLY A 71 2.13 10.60 7.31
C GLY A 71 2.38 11.92 8.04
N GLU A 72 2.94 11.88 9.25
CA GLU A 72 3.32 13.08 10.02
C GLU A 72 4.32 13.93 9.22
N ARG A 73 5.41 13.32 8.74
CA ARG A 73 6.44 14.02 7.96
C ARG A 73 5.94 14.53 6.62
N LEU A 74 5.05 13.80 5.97
CA LEU A 74 4.41 14.26 4.73
C LEU A 74 3.45 15.41 4.99
N SER A 75 2.67 15.38 6.08
CA SER A 75 1.78 16.49 6.45
C SER A 75 2.56 17.79 6.64
N GLU A 76 3.72 17.74 7.32
CA GLU A 76 4.59 18.90 7.50
C GLU A 76 5.10 19.45 6.16
N ARG A 77 5.47 18.58 5.23
CA ARG A 77 6.06 19.00 3.94
C ARG A 77 5.03 19.45 2.92
N LEU A 78 3.86 18.82 2.91
CA LEU A 78 2.81 19.08 1.92
C LEU A 78 1.82 20.15 2.36
N GLY A 79 1.85 20.58 3.64
CA GLY A 79 0.88 21.52 4.19
C GLY A 79 -0.54 20.97 4.26
N GLN A 80 -0.73 19.65 4.10
CA GLN A 80 -2.03 18.98 4.11
C GLN A 80 -2.05 17.80 5.08
N THR A 81 -3.18 17.56 5.68
CA THR A 81 -3.36 16.45 6.63
C THR A 81 -3.28 15.10 5.91
N ILE A 82 -2.49 14.17 6.47
CA ILE A 82 -2.51 12.76 6.08
C ILE A 82 -3.43 12.00 7.04
N VAL A 83 -4.56 11.51 6.53
CA VAL A 83 -5.56 10.75 7.30
C VAL A 83 -5.21 9.28 7.27
N ILE A 84 -4.97 8.67 8.43
CA ILE A 84 -4.70 7.23 8.55
C ILE A 84 -6.03 6.48 8.74
N ASP A 85 -6.34 5.57 7.80
CA ASP A 85 -7.56 4.77 7.80
C ASP A 85 -7.21 3.28 7.77
N ASN A 86 -7.33 2.61 8.90
CA ASN A 86 -7.01 1.19 9.03
C ASN A 86 -8.13 0.29 8.49
N LYS A 87 -7.84 -0.47 7.44
CA LYS A 87 -8.74 -1.44 6.77
C LYS A 87 -8.08 -2.81 6.71
N GLY A 88 -7.86 -3.39 7.91
CA GLY A 88 -7.28 -4.73 8.04
C GLY A 88 -8.28 -5.84 7.69
N GLY A 89 -7.75 -6.97 7.22
CA GLY A 89 -8.49 -8.18 6.92
C GLY A 89 -7.95 -8.91 5.68
N ALA A 90 -8.06 -10.24 5.67
CA ALA A 90 -7.57 -11.13 4.62
C ALA A 90 -6.12 -10.83 4.21
N ALA A 91 -5.20 -10.71 5.19
CA ALA A 91 -3.79 -10.33 5.00
C ALA A 91 -3.59 -9.07 4.13
N GLY A 92 -4.44 -8.07 4.30
CA GLY A 92 -4.37 -6.80 3.58
C GLY A 92 -5.19 -6.73 2.28
N ALA A 93 -5.82 -7.82 1.84
CA ALA A 93 -6.59 -7.83 0.60
C ALA A 93 -7.80 -6.88 0.65
N LEU A 94 -8.41 -6.68 1.84
CA LEU A 94 -9.53 -5.76 2.00
C LEU A 94 -9.11 -4.29 1.73
N GLY A 95 -8.03 -3.84 2.34
CA GLY A 95 -7.48 -2.49 2.12
C GLY A 95 -7.04 -2.29 0.67
N ALA A 96 -6.38 -3.30 0.09
CA ALA A 96 -5.95 -3.28 -1.29
C ALA A 96 -7.13 -3.16 -2.28
N LYS A 97 -8.21 -3.92 -2.05
CA LYS A 97 -9.43 -3.83 -2.86
C LYS A 97 -10.06 -2.45 -2.79
N LEU A 98 -10.12 -1.86 -1.60
CA LEU A 98 -10.66 -0.52 -1.43
C LEU A 98 -9.88 0.52 -2.26
N VAL A 99 -8.55 0.49 -2.19
CA VAL A 99 -7.71 1.44 -2.94
C VAL A 99 -7.77 1.18 -4.44
N SER A 100 -7.77 -0.08 -4.88
CA SER A 100 -7.85 -0.41 -6.32
C SER A 100 -9.15 0.05 -7.00
N THR A 101 -10.18 0.36 -6.21
CA THR A 101 -11.47 0.89 -6.70
C THR A 101 -11.70 2.36 -6.36
N SER A 102 -10.73 3.02 -5.74
CA SER A 102 -10.77 4.47 -5.49
C SER A 102 -10.38 5.25 -6.73
N GLU A 103 -10.76 6.52 -6.79
CA GLU A 103 -10.34 7.43 -7.86
C GLU A 103 -8.82 7.54 -7.92
N PRO A 104 -8.19 7.45 -9.11
CA PRO A 104 -6.74 7.51 -9.27
C PRO A 104 -6.22 8.96 -9.31
N ASP A 105 -6.67 9.80 -8.39
CA ASP A 105 -6.43 11.24 -8.32
C ASP A 105 -5.24 11.65 -7.42
N GLY A 106 -4.53 10.67 -6.85
CA GLY A 106 -3.40 10.91 -5.97
C GLY A 106 -3.77 11.23 -4.51
N TYR A 107 -5.05 11.11 -4.12
CA TYR A 107 -5.47 11.40 -2.74
C TYR A 107 -5.73 10.15 -1.89
N THR A 108 -5.67 8.95 -2.48
CA THR A 108 -5.84 7.69 -1.74
C THR A 108 -4.67 6.77 -2.01
N PHE A 109 -3.92 6.44 -0.96
CA PHE A 109 -2.75 5.56 -1.03
C PHE A 109 -2.95 4.31 -0.19
N LEU A 110 -2.46 3.18 -0.69
CA LEU A 110 -2.38 1.94 0.06
C LEU A 110 -1.04 1.86 0.81
N VAL A 111 -1.11 1.62 2.13
CA VAL A 111 0.06 1.23 2.92
C VAL A 111 -0.10 -0.24 3.29
N THR A 112 0.74 -1.08 2.70
CA THR A 112 0.63 -2.54 2.82
C THR A 112 2.00 -3.20 2.88
N THR A 113 2.04 -4.52 2.90
CA THR A 113 3.25 -5.34 2.90
C THR A 113 3.32 -6.21 1.64
N THR A 114 4.38 -7.00 1.51
CA THR A 114 4.53 -8.00 0.45
C THR A 114 3.42 -9.06 0.42
N ALA A 115 2.60 -9.16 1.47
CA ALA A 115 1.42 -10.03 1.50
C ALA A 115 0.47 -9.79 0.32
N ILE A 116 0.43 -8.57 -0.24
CA ILE A 116 -0.38 -8.27 -1.43
C ILE A 116 0.03 -9.11 -2.64
N ALA A 117 1.34 -9.36 -2.82
CA ALA A 117 1.86 -10.19 -3.90
C ALA A 117 1.55 -11.68 -3.68
N VAL A 118 1.68 -12.15 -2.43
CA VAL A 118 1.32 -13.53 -2.05
C VAL A 118 -0.17 -13.78 -2.28
N ASN A 119 -1.02 -12.85 -1.86
CA ASN A 119 -2.47 -12.95 -2.07
C ASN A 119 -2.84 -12.97 -3.56
N ALA A 120 -2.19 -12.15 -4.38
CA ALA A 120 -2.40 -12.14 -5.82
C ALA A 120 -2.03 -13.46 -6.48
N ALA A 121 -0.96 -14.12 -6.00
CA ALA A 121 -0.52 -15.41 -6.51
C ALA A 121 -1.39 -16.59 -6.01
N ALA A 122 -1.93 -16.49 -4.79
CA ALA A 122 -2.63 -17.58 -4.12
C ALA A 122 -4.15 -17.59 -4.36
N SER A 123 -4.75 -16.46 -4.75
CA SER A 123 -6.22 -16.33 -4.87
C SER A 123 -6.64 -15.62 -6.16
N PRO A 124 -7.43 -16.27 -7.03
CA PRO A 124 -7.95 -15.63 -8.24
C PRO A 124 -8.97 -14.51 -7.96
N ILE A 125 -9.47 -14.40 -6.73
CA ILE A 125 -10.43 -13.36 -6.31
C ILE A 125 -9.68 -12.08 -5.83
N SER A 126 -8.37 -12.20 -5.61
CA SER A 126 -7.53 -11.09 -5.20
C SER A 126 -7.36 -10.07 -6.33
N ILE A 127 -7.04 -8.83 -5.96
CA ILE A 127 -6.62 -7.83 -6.95
C ILE A 127 -5.28 -8.24 -7.55
N ASP A 128 -5.02 -7.87 -8.81
CA ASP A 128 -3.68 -7.93 -9.39
C ASP A 128 -2.97 -6.59 -9.14
N PRO A 129 -2.01 -6.54 -8.20
CA PRO A 129 -1.33 -5.28 -7.87
C PRO A 129 -0.49 -4.73 -9.03
N ARG A 130 -0.12 -5.56 -10.01
CA ARG A 130 0.68 -5.14 -11.17
C ARG A 130 -0.12 -4.29 -12.17
N THR A 131 -1.43 -4.46 -12.19
CA THR A 131 -2.33 -3.79 -13.16
C THR A 131 -3.32 -2.83 -12.51
N GLN A 132 -3.61 -3.01 -11.21
CA GLN A 132 -4.63 -2.27 -10.51
C GLN A 132 -4.09 -1.27 -9.48
N LEU A 133 -2.78 -1.26 -9.26
CA LEU A 133 -2.10 -0.32 -8.35
C LEU A 133 -0.83 0.22 -9.01
N VAL A 134 -0.45 1.44 -8.66
CA VAL A 134 0.81 2.06 -9.06
C VAL A 134 1.73 2.09 -7.84
N PRO A 135 2.89 1.42 -7.86
CA PRO A 135 3.83 1.47 -6.76
C PRO A 135 4.45 2.86 -6.65
N VAL A 136 4.51 3.41 -5.44
CA VAL A 136 5.07 4.74 -5.17
C VAL A 136 6.45 4.64 -4.54
N ALA A 137 6.56 3.99 -3.38
CA ALA A 137 7.83 3.83 -2.67
C ALA A 137 7.79 2.66 -1.68
N MET A 138 8.95 2.13 -1.35
CA MET A 138 9.15 1.26 -0.21
C MET A 138 9.47 2.13 1.02
N ALA A 139 8.54 2.18 1.99
CA ALA A 139 8.68 3.03 3.16
C ALA A 139 9.65 2.45 4.20
N ALA A 140 9.65 1.13 4.39
CA ALA A 140 10.51 0.45 5.34
C ALA A 140 10.63 -1.04 5.02
N SER A 141 11.63 -1.69 5.64
CA SER A 141 11.79 -3.14 5.68
C SER A 141 11.89 -3.58 7.13
N SER A 142 11.25 -4.69 7.48
CA SER A 142 11.29 -5.26 8.83
C SER A 142 11.45 -6.77 8.74
N PRO A 143 12.52 -7.36 9.24
CA PRO A 143 12.69 -8.80 9.20
C PRO A 143 11.67 -9.50 10.09
N THR A 144 11.35 -10.74 9.71
CA THR A 144 10.46 -11.62 10.47
C THR A 144 11.20 -12.26 11.64
N ILE A 145 10.54 -12.39 12.77
CA ILE A 145 11.05 -13.10 13.96
C ILE A 145 10.13 -14.26 14.32
N ILE A 146 10.71 -15.25 14.96
CA ILE A 146 9.97 -16.27 15.72
C ILE A 146 10.11 -15.95 17.21
N ALA A 147 8.98 -15.78 17.88
CA ALA A 147 8.92 -15.46 19.30
C ALA A 147 8.04 -16.44 20.07
N ALA A 148 8.46 -16.77 21.29
CA ALA A 148 7.72 -17.58 22.23
C ALA A 148 7.58 -16.86 23.58
N ARG A 149 6.66 -17.29 24.43
CA ARG A 149 6.45 -16.72 25.75
C ARG A 149 7.65 -17.00 26.66
N THR A 150 8.02 -16.05 27.52
CA THR A 150 9.06 -16.21 28.57
C THR A 150 8.47 -16.88 29.82
N PRO A 151 9.21 -17.79 30.52
CA PRO A 151 10.47 -18.35 30.04
C PRO A 151 10.23 -19.38 28.95
N ALA A 152 10.94 -19.25 27.83
CA ALA A 152 10.92 -20.30 26.83
C ALA A 152 11.71 -21.50 27.36
N THR A 153 11.20 -22.69 27.10
CA THR A 153 11.83 -23.95 27.53
C THR A 153 13.15 -24.23 26.80
N SER A 154 13.49 -23.40 25.80
CA SER A 154 14.63 -23.60 24.91
C SER A 154 15.37 -22.29 24.68
N LYS A 155 16.69 -22.36 24.56
CA LYS A 155 17.58 -21.20 24.39
C LYS A 155 17.79 -20.80 22.91
N SER A 156 17.42 -21.66 21.99
CA SER A 156 17.58 -21.43 20.54
C SER A 156 16.41 -21.98 19.75
N LEU A 157 16.24 -21.48 18.53
CA LEU A 157 15.18 -21.93 17.63
C LEU A 157 15.28 -23.44 17.30
N PRO A 158 16.45 -24.01 16.97
CA PRO A 158 16.55 -25.46 16.75
C PRO A 158 16.25 -26.30 17.99
N GLU A 159 16.66 -25.85 19.18
CA GLU A 159 16.33 -26.52 20.45
C GLU A 159 14.84 -26.43 20.72
N PHE A 160 14.24 -25.27 20.56
CA PHE A 160 12.81 -25.06 20.68
C PHE A 160 12.02 -26.00 19.80
N VAL A 161 12.36 -26.07 18.52
CA VAL A 161 11.72 -26.95 17.54
C VAL A 161 11.85 -28.43 17.93
N ARG A 162 13.04 -28.89 18.42
CA ARG A 162 13.24 -30.28 18.87
C ARG A 162 12.44 -30.60 20.12
N ASN A 163 12.27 -29.63 21.01
CA ASN A 163 11.60 -29.82 22.31
C ASN A 163 10.08 -29.68 22.21
N LEU A 164 9.56 -29.25 21.04
CA LEU A 164 8.12 -29.21 20.79
C LEU A 164 7.57 -30.64 20.87
N LYS A 165 6.85 -30.93 21.94
CA LYS A 165 6.06 -32.16 22.04
C LYS A 165 4.96 -32.07 20.96
N GLN A 166 4.70 -33.18 20.32
CA GLN A 166 3.80 -33.25 19.14
C GLN A 166 2.30 -33.00 19.44
N ASP A 167 1.96 -32.56 20.64
CA ASP A 167 0.59 -32.27 21.01
C ASP A 167 0.20 -30.86 20.55
N VAL A 168 -0.51 -30.79 19.44
CA VAL A 168 -1.21 -29.60 18.93
C VAL A 168 -0.44 -28.29 19.07
N LEU A 169 0.63 -28.13 18.31
CA LEU A 169 1.32 -26.85 18.22
C LEU A 169 0.46 -25.82 17.47
N THR A 170 0.36 -24.62 18.04
CA THR A 170 -0.29 -23.48 17.40
C THR A 170 0.67 -22.34 17.21
N TYR A 171 0.54 -21.61 16.09
CA TYR A 171 1.33 -20.42 15.86
C TYR A 171 0.49 -19.27 15.30
N ALA A 172 0.83 -18.05 15.70
CA ALA A 172 0.18 -16.84 15.28
C ALA A 172 1.00 -16.11 14.19
N SER A 173 0.33 -15.41 13.31
CA SER A 173 0.92 -14.45 12.40
C SER A 173 -0.02 -13.25 12.15
N SER A 174 0.44 -12.24 11.43
CA SER A 174 -0.35 -11.09 11.01
C SER A 174 -1.38 -11.37 9.90
N GLY A 175 -1.63 -12.65 9.60
CA GLY A 175 -2.67 -13.10 8.66
C GLY A 175 -2.23 -14.22 7.74
N ALA A 176 -3.19 -14.96 7.22
CA ALA A 176 -2.94 -16.03 6.26
C ALA A 176 -2.43 -15.46 4.92
N GLY A 177 -1.29 -15.95 4.42
CA GLY A 177 -0.66 -15.46 3.20
C GLY A 177 0.32 -14.30 3.41
N THR A 178 0.61 -13.91 4.67
CA THR A 178 1.72 -13.00 4.97
C THR A 178 3.06 -13.73 4.94
N VAL A 179 4.16 -12.99 4.80
CA VAL A 179 5.51 -13.56 4.88
C VAL A 179 5.71 -14.28 6.20
N GLU A 180 5.22 -13.71 7.30
CA GLU A 180 5.29 -14.29 8.64
C GLU A 180 4.59 -15.66 8.72
N HIS A 181 3.39 -15.76 8.11
CA HIS A 181 2.69 -17.06 8.01
C HIS A 181 3.54 -18.07 7.26
N LEU A 182 4.07 -17.69 6.07
CA LEU A 182 4.85 -18.60 5.24
C LEU A 182 6.17 -19.00 5.91
N THR A 183 6.84 -18.07 6.58
CA THR A 183 8.07 -18.34 7.34
C THR A 183 7.83 -19.40 8.43
N ALA A 184 6.80 -19.23 9.26
CA ALA A 184 6.49 -20.21 10.29
C ALA A 184 6.03 -21.56 9.71
N ALA A 185 5.20 -21.54 8.66
CA ALA A 185 4.74 -22.77 8.01
C ALA A 185 5.89 -23.56 7.40
N TYR A 186 6.84 -22.86 6.75
CA TYR A 186 8.01 -23.48 6.15
C TYR A 186 8.96 -24.04 7.22
N LEU A 187 9.22 -23.28 8.30
CA LEU A 187 10.02 -23.73 9.42
C LEU A 187 9.44 -24.98 10.08
N LEU A 188 8.17 -24.94 10.43
CA LEU A 188 7.53 -26.01 11.22
C LEU A 188 7.23 -27.21 10.35
N LYS A 189 6.52 -27.05 9.25
CA LYS A 189 6.09 -28.14 8.39
C LYS A 189 7.16 -28.53 7.37
N GLY A 190 7.75 -27.56 6.68
CA GLY A 190 8.69 -27.81 5.56
C GLY A 190 10.02 -28.39 6.03
N ILE A 191 10.64 -27.75 7.03
CA ILE A 191 11.97 -28.14 7.52
C ILE A 191 11.87 -29.17 8.64
N SER A 192 10.99 -28.95 9.63
CA SER A 192 10.98 -29.73 10.88
C SER A 192 9.98 -30.87 10.88
N GLY A 193 9.11 -30.98 9.87
CA GLY A 193 8.08 -32.03 9.79
C GLY A 193 6.99 -31.95 10.87
N ILE A 194 6.89 -30.80 11.57
CA ILE A 194 5.97 -30.63 12.70
C ILE A 194 4.61 -30.16 12.17
N ALA A 195 3.56 -30.89 12.51
CA ALA A 195 2.20 -30.45 12.28
C ALA A 195 1.84 -29.32 13.27
N ALA A 196 1.54 -28.12 12.72
CA ALA A 196 1.17 -26.96 13.51
C ALA A 196 -0.07 -26.29 12.93
N THR A 197 -0.96 -25.81 13.80
CA THR A 197 -2.16 -25.09 13.41
C THR A 197 -1.87 -23.59 13.36
N HIS A 198 -2.12 -22.97 12.21
CA HIS A 198 -2.01 -21.52 12.06
C HIS A 198 -3.24 -20.81 12.62
N VAL A 199 -3.02 -19.79 13.43
CA VAL A 199 -4.04 -18.89 13.98
C VAL A 199 -3.78 -17.49 13.45
N PRO A 200 -4.51 -17.03 12.41
CA PRO A 200 -4.30 -15.71 11.82
C PRO A 200 -4.88 -14.59 12.68
N TYR A 201 -4.11 -13.52 12.86
CA TYR A 201 -4.54 -12.26 13.50
C TYR A 201 -4.56 -11.12 12.50
N ARG A 202 -5.05 -9.93 12.91
CA ARG A 202 -5.15 -8.75 12.03
C ARG A 202 -3.87 -7.90 12.00
N SER A 203 -2.95 -8.16 12.95
CA SER A 203 -1.65 -7.47 13.03
C SER A 203 -0.64 -8.32 13.79
N GLY A 204 0.67 -7.98 13.67
CA GLY A 204 1.73 -8.59 14.45
C GLY A 204 1.59 -8.33 15.96
N ALA A 205 1.07 -7.18 16.35
CA ALA A 205 0.84 -6.86 17.77
C ALA A 205 -0.23 -7.76 18.40
N GLU A 206 -1.34 -8.03 17.70
CA GLU A 206 -2.36 -8.97 18.16
C GLU A 206 -1.80 -10.39 18.27
N ALA A 207 -1.00 -10.83 17.28
CA ALA A 207 -0.35 -12.14 17.31
C ALA A 207 0.61 -12.30 18.50
N ILE A 208 1.36 -11.27 18.83
CA ILE A 208 2.25 -11.23 20.01
C ILE A 208 1.45 -11.30 21.30
N ASN A 209 0.38 -10.54 21.43
CA ASN A 209 -0.49 -10.56 22.60
C ASN A 209 -1.11 -11.94 22.81
N ALA A 210 -1.42 -12.68 21.75
CA ALA A 210 -1.92 -14.04 21.82
C ALA A 210 -0.88 -15.02 22.40
N VAL A 211 0.42 -14.83 22.11
CA VAL A 211 1.50 -15.61 22.74
C VAL A 211 1.65 -15.26 24.22
N ILE A 212 1.64 -13.98 24.56
CA ILE A 212 1.73 -13.52 25.96
C ILE A 212 0.56 -14.06 26.77
N GLY A 213 -0.65 -14.03 26.21
CA GLY A 213 -1.87 -14.58 26.81
C GLY A 213 -1.96 -16.10 26.80
N ASN A 214 -0.94 -16.82 26.30
CA ASN A 214 -0.91 -18.28 26.19
C ASN A 214 -2.06 -18.89 25.35
N HIS A 215 -2.56 -18.11 24.37
CA HIS A 215 -3.58 -18.60 23.42
C HIS A 215 -2.96 -19.39 22.27
N VAL A 216 -1.68 -19.13 21.97
CA VAL A 216 -0.86 -19.85 21.00
C VAL A 216 0.56 -20.06 21.53
N ASN A 217 1.27 -21.05 21.00
CA ASN A 217 2.60 -21.44 21.51
C ASN A 217 3.72 -20.49 21.07
N LEU A 218 3.61 -19.98 19.83
CA LEU A 218 4.60 -19.07 19.25
C LEU A 218 3.95 -18.08 18.28
N SER A 219 4.69 -17.03 17.96
CA SER A 219 4.32 -16.12 16.87
C SER A 219 5.45 -15.95 15.86
N SER A 220 5.05 -15.74 14.63
CA SER A 220 5.90 -15.25 13.56
C SER A 220 5.40 -13.87 13.17
N THR A 221 6.21 -12.83 13.40
CA THR A 221 5.80 -11.42 13.27
C THR A 221 6.97 -10.56 12.83
N PRO A 222 6.73 -9.36 12.28
CA PRO A 222 7.80 -8.40 12.05
C PRO A 222 8.47 -7.98 13.36
N VAL A 223 9.78 -7.84 13.36
CA VAL A 223 10.57 -7.46 14.55
C VAL A 223 10.04 -6.20 15.24
N GLY A 224 9.65 -5.20 14.47
CA GLY A 224 9.13 -3.93 15.00
C GLY A 224 7.87 -4.07 15.85
N SER A 225 7.09 -5.14 15.65
CA SER A 225 5.89 -5.42 16.47
C SER A 225 6.22 -5.96 17.87
N ALA A 226 7.44 -6.47 18.08
CA ALA A 226 7.84 -7.15 19.32
C ALA A 226 8.74 -6.33 20.24
N ILE A 227 9.31 -5.23 19.77
CA ILE A 227 10.38 -4.50 20.48
C ILE A 227 10.01 -4.14 21.91
N SER A 228 8.85 -3.53 22.12
CA SER A 228 8.42 -3.07 23.45
C SER A 228 8.21 -4.23 24.45
N VAL A 229 7.64 -5.34 23.97
CA VAL A 229 7.33 -6.49 24.83
C VAL A 229 8.56 -7.34 25.14
N VAL A 230 9.55 -7.34 24.24
CA VAL A 230 10.86 -7.99 24.49
C VAL A 230 11.64 -7.23 25.55
N GLN A 231 11.66 -5.90 25.50
CA GLN A 231 12.27 -5.05 26.51
C GLN A 231 11.66 -5.28 27.92
N ASN A 232 10.38 -5.64 27.97
CA ASN A 232 9.68 -5.98 29.21
C ASN A 232 9.81 -7.47 29.60
N HIS A 233 10.67 -8.24 28.94
CA HIS A 233 10.92 -9.67 29.21
C HIS A 233 9.68 -10.56 29.13
N GLN A 234 8.64 -10.17 28.39
CA GLN A 234 7.40 -10.96 28.25
C GLN A 234 7.51 -12.01 27.13
N LEU A 235 8.41 -11.78 26.18
CA LEU A 235 8.70 -12.68 25.08
C LEU A 235 10.19 -12.96 24.97
N GLN A 236 10.50 -14.17 24.50
CA GLN A 236 11.81 -14.55 24.03
C GLN A 236 11.78 -14.67 22.52
N ILE A 237 12.67 -13.94 21.83
CA ILE A 237 12.87 -14.11 20.39
C ILE A 237 13.87 -15.23 20.17
N LEU A 238 13.46 -16.23 19.40
CA LEU A 238 14.22 -17.44 19.15
C LEU A 238 15.11 -17.36 17.91
N GLY A 239 14.79 -16.44 16.98
CA GLY A 239 15.56 -16.20 15.79
C GLY A 239 14.94 -15.14 14.89
N VAL A 240 15.74 -14.60 13.98
CA VAL A 240 15.35 -13.56 13.02
C VAL A 240 15.69 -13.98 11.59
N ALA A 241 14.73 -13.81 10.66
CA ALA A 241 14.92 -14.04 9.23
C ALA A 241 15.63 -12.83 8.61
N SER A 242 16.94 -12.85 8.61
CA SER A 242 17.78 -11.83 7.98
C SER A 242 19.22 -12.30 7.84
N HIS A 243 19.95 -11.80 6.84
CA HIS A 243 21.38 -12.13 6.64
C HIS A 243 22.30 -11.65 7.76
N LYS A 244 21.85 -10.70 8.59
CA LYS A 244 22.63 -10.14 9.72
C LYS A 244 21.71 -9.96 10.91
N ARG A 245 22.30 -10.04 12.12
CA ARG A 245 21.58 -9.73 13.35
C ARG A 245 21.04 -8.31 13.34
N VAL A 246 19.87 -8.13 13.91
CA VAL A 246 19.22 -6.82 14.03
C VAL A 246 19.89 -6.04 15.15
N ALA A 247 20.31 -4.81 14.89
CA ALA A 247 21.04 -3.97 15.87
C ALA A 247 20.28 -3.77 17.20
N MET A 248 18.93 -3.77 17.16
CA MET A 248 18.07 -3.66 18.35
C MET A 248 17.99 -4.96 19.15
N LEU A 249 18.44 -6.09 18.61
CA LEU A 249 18.39 -7.43 19.19
C LEU A 249 19.71 -8.16 18.93
N PRO A 250 20.85 -7.64 19.45
CA PRO A 250 22.18 -8.13 19.09
C PRO A 250 22.44 -9.58 19.56
N ASP A 251 21.72 -10.03 20.59
CA ASP A 251 21.86 -11.39 21.16
C ASP A 251 20.99 -12.43 20.43
N VAL A 252 20.06 -12.00 19.56
CA VAL A 252 19.18 -12.91 18.83
C VAL A 252 19.89 -13.40 17.56
N PRO A 253 20.06 -14.73 17.38
CA PRO A 253 20.71 -15.25 16.19
C PRO A 253 19.82 -15.11 14.96
N THR A 254 20.45 -15.02 13.79
CA THR A 254 19.73 -15.15 12.51
C THR A 254 19.30 -16.62 12.32
N PHE A 255 18.40 -16.85 11.38
CA PHE A 255 18.05 -18.22 11.00
C PHE A 255 19.25 -18.94 10.39
N GLY A 256 20.07 -18.26 9.59
CA GLY A 256 21.31 -18.80 9.04
C GLY A 256 22.30 -19.23 10.13
N GLU A 257 22.52 -18.38 11.17
CA GLU A 257 23.34 -18.75 12.32
C GLU A 257 22.76 -19.94 13.13
N SER A 258 21.47 -20.17 13.01
CA SER A 258 20.76 -21.31 13.63
C SER A 258 20.72 -22.56 12.75
N GLY A 259 21.42 -22.58 11.62
CA GLY A 259 21.46 -23.69 10.68
C GLY A 259 20.29 -23.76 9.68
N LEU A 260 19.56 -22.64 9.50
CA LEU A 260 18.40 -22.50 8.62
C LEU A 260 18.70 -21.48 7.52
N ALA A 261 19.84 -21.64 6.83
CA ALA A 261 20.38 -20.67 5.88
C ALA A 261 19.43 -20.32 4.71
N ASP A 262 18.54 -21.23 4.34
CA ASP A 262 17.58 -21.03 3.25
C ASP A 262 16.34 -20.17 3.65
N MET A 263 16.36 -19.61 4.86
CA MET A 263 15.24 -18.85 5.43
C MET A 263 15.56 -17.37 5.69
N ASP A 264 16.71 -16.90 5.25
CA ASP A 264 17.16 -15.50 5.44
C ASP A 264 16.57 -14.51 4.42
#